data_a5bdb99288014ec92084303a761bcbf0
#
_entry.id   a5bdb99288014ec92084303a761bcbf0
#
_cell.length_a   1.000
_cell.length_b   1.000
_cell.length_c   1.000
_cell.angle_alpha   90.00
_cell.angle_beta   90.00
_cell.angle_gamma   90.00
#
_symmetry.space_group_name_H-M   'P 1'
#
loop_
_entity.id
_entity.type
_entity.pdbx_description
1 polymer ?
#
loop_
_entity_poly.entity_id
_entity_poly.type
_entity_poly.pdbx_seq_one_letter_code
_entity_poly.pdbx_strand_id
1 'polypeptide(L)'
;MEDNFEKLALNPYMSELCQTTSAIRKMDQLANEMAKKHGKDSIYNFSIGNPRIPPPEEYNQIMIDTLGDKNFFLPHGYASNYGDTFAREAVAELFTKLHDIKISYKNVILSSGCAGAINIMLRSIISVGDEVIIPSPYFLEYPFYIRNYYGKTILCHTKFEDGWQLNKEAFEKCFTAKTRCVIINSPHNPTGIVYSDETIKMISEICEKYMKKFGRTIWIISDEVYCRVLRPEKKTYKIFNFYKYSVITYSLSKDLSLPGERIGALIMNPMIQLCERNIHALSIANEFLAIYPPNRLHMRALPKLLKYTSKLELYTQNQEIVEKTLKKLNIQYIQPEGTFYIFPKIPEDLDEMTFCETMAKNNIIVVPGSAFGEEGFYRMSLCLLPETLKKGMEQFEIAYQKTLEEMGYNKDKKEDKKSQHIVVDVNDPEQLNDPDN
;
A
#
# COMPACT_ATOMS: atom_id res chain seq x y z
N MET A 1 -26.13 31.05 -21.53
CA MET A 1 -26.74 29.71 -21.35
C MET A 1 -25.79 28.58 -21.79
N GLU A 2 -24.97 28.77 -22.82
CA GLU A 2 -23.94 27.76 -23.25
C GLU A 2 -22.90 27.44 -22.17
N ASP A 3 -22.41 28.41 -21.43
CA ASP A 3 -21.44 28.21 -20.33
C ASP A 3 -21.92 27.27 -19.21
N ASN A 4 -23.19 26.98 -19.09
CA ASN A 4 -23.74 26.16 -18.02
C ASN A 4 -23.72 24.66 -18.40
N PHE A 5 -23.77 24.33 -19.70
CA PHE A 5 -23.72 22.93 -20.15
C PHE A 5 -22.31 22.33 -20.06
N GLU A 6 -21.26 23.11 -20.31
CA GLU A 6 -19.88 22.64 -20.12
C GLU A 6 -19.57 22.37 -18.66
N LYS A 7 -20.03 23.21 -17.73
CA LYS A 7 -19.90 23.00 -16.27
C LYS A 7 -20.64 21.76 -15.78
N LEU A 8 -21.71 21.35 -16.48
CA LEU A 8 -22.53 20.18 -16.14
C LEU A 8 -22.18 18.93 -16.95
N ALA A 9 -21.12 18.98 -17.78
CA ALA A 9 -20.68 17.85 -18.61
C ALA A 9 -20.16 16.65 -17.79
N LEU A 10 -19.68 16.93 -16.57
CA LEU A 10 -19.26 15.89 -15.62
C LEU A 10 -20.27 15.80 -14.46
N ASN A 11 -20.38 14.62 -13.86
CA ASN A 11 -21.13 14.52 -12.61
C ASN A 11 -20.45 15.33 -11.49
N PRO A 12 -21.21 15.79 -10.46
CA PRO A 12 -20.69 16.68 -9.42
C PRO A 12 -19.43 16.14 -8.71
N TYR A 13 -19.38 14.83 -8.49
CA TYR A 13 -18.23 14.19 -7.84
C TYR A 13 -16.96 14.28 -8.68
N MET A 14 -17.04 13.98 -9.98
CA MET A 14 -15.88 14.08 -10.87
C MET A 14 -15.45 15.54 -11.06
N SER A 15 -16.42 16.48 -11.10
CA SER A 15 -16.14 17.91 -11.13
C SER A 15 -15.36 18.38 -9.89
N GLU A 16 -15.76 17.92 -8.70
CA GLU A 16 -15.07 18.17 -7.43
C GLU A 16 -13.63 17.61 -7.48
N LEU A 17 -13.47 16.34 -7.91
CA LEU A 17 -12.16 15.70 -8.01
C LEU A 17 -11.22 16.39 -9.02
N CYS A 18 -11.75 16.93 -10.10
CA CYS A 18 -10.94 17.68 -11.07
C CYS A 18 -10.43 19.00 -10.49
N GLN A 19 -11.16 19.60 -9.56
CA GLN A 19 -10.75 20.85 -8.90
C GLN A 19 -9.77 20.60 -7.74
N THR A 20 -9.82 19.42 -7.13
CA THR A 20 -8.92 19.02 -6.07
C THR A 20 -7.67 18.34 -6.66
N THR A 21 -6.59 19.09 -6.84
CA THR A 21 -5.31 18.49 -7.20
C THR A 21 -4.81 17.69 -6.01
N SER A 22 -4.70 16.37 -6.12
CA SER A 22 -4.10 15.56 -5.06
C SER A 22 -2.67 16.02 -4.78
N ALA A 23 -2.24 15.98 -3.51
CA ALA A 23 -0.89 16.37 -3.12
C ALA A 23 0.19 15.62 -3.93
N ILE A 24 -0.03 14.35 -4.27
CA ILE A 24 0.87 13.57 -5.13
C ILE A 24 0.97 14.17 -6.54
N ARG A 25 -0.18 14.55 -7.15
CA ARG A 25 -0.14 15.18 -8.47
C ARG A 25 0.56 16.54 -8.44
N LYS A 26 0.34 17.31 -7.37
CA LYS A 26 1.03 18.59 -7.17
C LYS A 26 2.55 18.39 -7.07
N MET A 27 2.99 17.38 -6.32
CA MET A 27 4.40 17.03 -6.22
C MET A 27 4.97 16.54 -7.55
N ASP A 28 4.22 15.74 -8.32
CA ASP A 28 4.64 15.27 -9.64
C ASP A 28 4.74 16.42 -10.67
N GLN A 29 3.79 17.37 -10.64
CA GLN A 29 3.85 18.57 -11.46
C GLN A 29 5.09 19.41 -11.12
N LEU A 30 5.35 19.65 -9.83
CA LEU A 30 6.56 20.33 -9.37
C LEU A 30 7.83 19.60 -9.82
N ALA A 31 7.88 18.27 -9.71
CA ALA A 31 9.00 17.47 -10.19
C ALA A 31 9.26 17.70 -11.69
N ASN A 32 8.19 17.71 -12.49
CA ASN A 32 8.27 17.93 -13.94
C ASN A 32 8.72 19.37 -14.28
N GLU A 33 8.25 20.37 -13.56
CA GLU A 33 8.68 21.77 -13.72
C GLU A 33 10.15 21.95 -13.36
N MET A 34 10.57 21.40 -12.21
CA MET A 34 11.96 21.46 -11.78
C MET A 34 12.87 20.69 -12.73
N ALA A 35 12.45 19.52 -13.25
CA ALA A 35 13.21 18.77 -14.24
C ALA A 35 13.40 19.54 -15.57
N LYS A 36 12.40 20.34 -15.99
CA LYS A 36 12.53 21.24 -17.15
C LYS A 36 13.53 22.37 -16.89
N LYS A 37 13.55 22.89 -15.67
CA LYS A 37 14.39 24.05 -15.28
C LYS A 37 15.85 23.66 -15.00
N HIS A 38 16.07 22.53 -14.34
CA HIS A 38 17.40 22.14 -13.83
C HIS A 38 17.98 20.89 -14.52
N GLY A 39 17.22 20.24 -15.40
CA GLY A 39 17.56 18.93 -16.00
C GLY A 39 17.02 17.76 -15.17
N LYS A 40 16.66 16.67 -15.86
CA LYS A 40 16.07 15.49 -15.20
C LYS A 40 16.98 14.81 -14.18
N ASP A 41 18.29 14.85 -14.43
CA ASP A 41 19.28 14.15 -13.62
C ASP A 41 19.62 14.91 -12.32
N SER A 42 19.15 16.15 -12.18
CA SER A 42 19.34 16.96 -10.97
C SER A 42 18.20 16.81 -9.96
N ILE A 43 17.10 16.11 -10.31
CA ILE A 43 15.92 15.96 -9.47
C ILE A 43 15.85 14.56 -8.91
N TYR A 44 15.81 14.45 -7.60
CA TYR A 44 15.59 13.18 -6.90
C TYR A 44 14.13 13.04 -6.47
N ASN A 45 13.39 12.24 -7.23
CA ASN A 45 11.95 12.06 -7.01
C ASN A 45 11.66 10.82 -6.16
N PHE A 46 11.36 11.06 -4.87
CA PHE A 46 10.95 10.05 -3.90
C PHE A 46 9.41 9.95 -3.75
N SER A 47 8.63 10.60 -4.62
CA SER A 47 7.17 10.58 -4.49
C SER A 47 6.53 9.31 -5.06
N ILE A 48 7.11 8.69 -6.08
CA ILE A 48 6.48 7.66 -6.89
C ILE A 48 6.88 6.26 -6.40
N GLY A 49 5.89 5.47 -6.00
CA GLY A 49 6.05 4.06 -5.62
C GLY A 49 6.09 3.10 -6.82
N ASN A 50 6.84 3.45 -7.86
CA ASN A 50 7.02 2.61 -9.04
C ASN A 50 8.37 1.89 -8.96
N PRO A 51 8.41 0.56 -8.76
CA PRO A 51 9.64 -0.20 -8.68
C PRO A 51 10.58 0.07 -9.86
N ARG A 52 11.84 0.40 -9.57
CA ARG A 52 12.91 0.57 -10.56
C ARG A 52 13.97 -0.51 -10.49
N ILE A 53 13.85 -1.42 -9.51
CA ILE A 53 14.62 -2.67 -9.50
C ILE A 53 14.06 -3.55 -10.61
N PRO A 54 14.91 -4.13 -11.47
CA PRO A 54 14.45 -4.96 -12.58
C PRO A 54 13.63 -6.17 -12.12
N PRO A 55 12.71 -6.66 -12.97
CA PRO A 55 12.10 -7.98 -12.78
C PRO A 55 13.14 -9.07 -12.61
N PRO A 56 12.76 -10.29 -12.16
CA PRO A 56 13.66 -11.43 -12.12
C PRO A 56 14.36 -11.65 -13.47
N GLU A 57 15.61 -12.07 -13.45
CA GLU A 57 16.42 -12.27 -14.67
C GLU A 57 15.77 -13.31 -15.61
N GLU A 58 15.04 -14.28 -15.06
CA GLU A 58 14.32 -15.32 -15.78
C GLU A 58 13.06 -14.80 -16.51
N TYR A 59 12.57 -13.61 -16.17
CA TYR A 59 11.31 -13.08 -16.69
C TYR A 59 11.25 -13.12 -18.23
N ASN A 60 12.27 -12.57 -18.90
CA ASN A 60 12.29 -12.49 -20.35
C ASN A 60 12.23 -13.87 -20.99
N GLN A 61 13.03 -14.85 -20.48
CA GLN A 61 13.04 -16.21 -21.02
C GLN A 61 11.70 -16.92 -20.81
N ILE A 62 11.10 -16.76 -19.61
CA ILE A 62 9.79 -17.31 -19.30
C ILE A 62 8.72 -16.77 -20.28
N MET A 63 8.77 -15.46 -20.60
CA MET A 63 7.84 -14.86 -21.53
C MET A 63 8.04 -15.33 -22.99
N ILE A 64 9.29 -15.45 -23.42
CA ILE A 64 9.65 -16.01 -24.76
C ILE A 64 9.14 -17.44 -24.90
N ASP A 65 9.40 -18.29 -23.91
CA ASP A 65 8.93 -19.69 -23.89
C ASP A 65 7.40 -19.77 -23.94
N THR A 66 6.72 -18.85 -23.23
CA THR A 66 5.27 -18.81 -23.18
C THR A 66 4.67 -18.35 -24.53
N LEU A 67 5.31 -17.40 -25.22
CA LEU A 67 4.94 -16.96 -26.56
C LEU A 67 5.21 -18.07 -27.61
N GLY A 68 6.24 -18.87 -27.43
CA GLY A 68 6.62 -19.97 -28.31
C GLY A 68 5.70 -21.19 -28.23
N ASP A 69 4.67 -21.18 -27.39
CA ASP A 69 3.67 -22.25 -27.31
C ASP A 69 2.94 -22.39 -28.66
N LYS A 70 3.10 -23.57 -29.30
CA LYS A 70 2.53 -23.85 -30.62
C LYS A 70 0.99 -23.81 -30.66
N ASN A 71 0.34 -23.85 -29.52
CA ASN A 71 -1.12 -23.71 -29.43
C ASN A 71 -1.51 -22.22 -29.43
N PHE A 72 -1.63 -21.66 -30.64
CA PHE A 72 -1.87 -20.24 -30.89
C PHE A 72 -3.06 -19.64 -30.14
N PHE A 73 -4.13 -20.39 -29.89
CA PHE A 73 -5.33 -19.87 -29.23
C PHE A 73 -5.19 -19.75 -27.73
N LEU A 74 -4.41 -20.62 -27.07
CA LEU A 74 -4.33 -20.64 -25.62
C LEU A 74 -3.78 -19.34 -25.02
N PRO A 75 -2.70 -18.71 -25.55
CA PRO A 75 -2.18 -17.48 -24.97
C PRO A 75 -3.00 -16.21 -25.30
N HIS A 76 -3.89 -16.24 -26.30
CA HIS A 76 -4.56 -15.05 -26.82
C HIS A 76 -6.08 -15.05 -26.70
N GLY A 77 -6.72 -16.20 -26.41
CA GLY A 77 -8.17 -16.28 -26.23
C GLY A 77 -8.63 -15.68 -24.89
N TYR A 78 -9.93 -15.43 -24.76
CA TYR A 78 -10.52 -15.06 -23.47
C TYR A 78 -10.31 -16.19 -22.43
N ALA A 79 -9.96 -15.77 -21.21
CA ALA A 79 -9.95 -16.65 -20.06
C ALA A 79 -11.36 -16.73 -19.43
N SER A 80 -11.55 -17.67 -18.50
CA SER A 80 -12.75 -17.66 -17.64
C SER A 80 -12.71 -16.43 -16.72
N ASN A 81 -13.88 -15.97 -16.25
CA ASN A 81 -14.00 -14.81 -15.36
C ASN A 81 -13.27 -15.00 -14.00
N TYR A 82 -12.88 -16.23 -13.69
CA TYR A 82 -12.04 -16.56 -12.52
C TYR A 82 -10.54 -16.43 -12.81
N GLY A 83 -10.13 -16.44 -14.06
CA GLY A 83 -8.78 -16.73 -14.52
C GLY A 83 -8.55 -18.22 -14.80
N ASP A 84 -7.50 -18.55 -15.53
CA ASP A 84 -7.16 -19.93 -15.89
C ASP A 84 -6.80 -20.77 -14.65
N THR A 85 -7.25 -22.02 -14.59
CA THR A 85 -7.10 -22.91 -13.42
C THR A 85 -5.66 -23.06 -12.99
N PHE A 86 -4.74 -23.35 -13.93
CA PHE A 86 -3.32 -23.54 -13.62
C PHE A 86 -2.66 -22.27 -13.02
N ALA A 87 -3.11 -21.09 -13.43
CA ALA A 87 -2.62 -19.83 -12.88
C ALA A 87 -3.15 -19.59 -11.45
N ARG A 88 -4.43 -19.94 -11.21
CA ARG A 88 -5.05 -19.92 -9.88
C ARG A 88 -4.43 -20.94 -8.94
N GLU A 89 -4.05 -22.12 -9.43
CA GLU A 89 -3.30 -23.13 -8.69
C GLU A 89 -1.93 -22.61 -8.24
N ALA A 90 -1.19 -21.93 -9.11
CA ALA A 90 0.10 -21.35 -8.77
C ALA A 90 -0.02 -20.28 -7.67
N VAL A 91 -1.04 -19.42 -7.71
CA VAL A 91 -1.31 -18.45 -6.65
C VAL A 91 -1.71 -19.17 -5.35
N ALA A 92 -2.57 -20.17 -5.43
CA ALA A 92 -2.98 -20.96 -4.26
C ALA A 92 -1.80 -21.68 -3.60
N GLU A 93 -0.86 -22.21 -4.39
CA GLU A 93 0.37 -22.83 -3.88
C GLU A 93 1.26 -21.82 -3.15
N LEU A 94 1.47 -20.63 -3.73
CA LEU A 94 2.24 -19.57 -3.09
C LEU A 94 1.63 -19.20 -1.73
N PHE A 95 0.33 -18.92 -1.69
CA PHE A 95 -0.33 -18.48 -0.46
C PHE A 95 -0.54 -19.61 0.55
N THR A 96 -0.60 -20.86 0.12
CA THR A 96 -0.53 -22.03 1.02
C THR A 96 0.78 -22.03 1.81
N LYS A 97 1.90 -21.72 1.15
CA LYS A 97 3.22 -21.63 1.80
C LYS A 97 3.35 -20.40 2.71
N LEU A 98 2.84 -19.24 2.27
CA LEU A 98 2.93 -18.00 3.03
C LEU A 98 2.04 -18.01 4.29
N HIS A 99 0.85 -18.57 4.20
CA HIS A 99 -0.14 -18.57 5.28
C HIS A 99 -0.21 -19.88 6.09
N ASP A 100 0.53 -20.91 5.67
CA ASP A 100 0.55 -22.22 6.33
C ASP A 100 -0.86 -22.83 6.53
N ILE A 101 -1.72 -22.65 5.52
CA ILE A 101 -3.07 -23.17 5.44
C ILE A 101 -3.35 -23.65 4.03
N LYS A 102 -3.95 -24.83 3.86
CA LYS A 102 -4.25 -25.39 2.54
C LYS A 102 -5.25 -24.52 1.78
N ILE A 103 -4.79 -23.89 0.71
CA ILE A 103 -5.59 -23.09 -0.22
C ILE A 103 -5.67 -23.85 -1.55
N SER A 104 -6.85 -23.90 -2.17
CA SER A 104 -7.04 -24.47 -3.49
C SER A 104 -7.32 -23.38 -4.53
N TYR A 105 -7.19 -23.69 -5.81
CA TYR A 105 -7.56 -22.77 -6.88
C TYR A 105 -9.01 -22.28 -6.79
N LYS A 106 -9.90 -23.05 -6.15
CA LYS A 106 -11.31 -22.68 -5.92
C LYS A 106 -11.46 -21.47 -4.97
N ASN A 107 -10.41 -21.14 -4.22
CA ASN A 107 -10.38 -19.97 -3.34
C ASN A 107 -9.83 -18.71 -4.03
N VAL A 108 -9.38 -18.81 -5.28
CA VAL A 108 -8.64 -17.75 -5.98
C VAL A 108 -9.42 -17.21 -7.17
N ILE A 109 -9.44 -15.88 -7.31
CA ILE A 109 -9.85 -15.16 -8.53
C ILE A 109 -8.67 -14.30 -8.97
N LEU A 110 -8.33 -14.34 -10.25
CA LEU A 110 -7.34 -13.43 -10.83
C LEU A 110 -8.00 -12.10 -11.21
N SER A 111 -7.27 -11.03 -11.06
CA SER A 111 -7.75 -9.65 -11.27
C SER A 111 -6.71 -8.76 -11.93
N SER A 112 -7.14 -7.62 -12.44
CA SER A 112 -6.22 -6.60 -12.97
C SER A 112 -5.52 -5.84 -11.84
N GLY A 113 -4.47 -6.44 -11.28
CA GLY A 113 -3.73 -5.93 -10.13
C GLY A 113 -4.51 -6.03 -8.82
N CYS A 114 -3.86 -5.66 -7.71
CA CYS A 114 -4.46 -5.63 -6.39
C CYS A 114 -5.66 -4.67 -6.31
N ALA A 115 -5.58 -3.51 -6.96
CA ALA A 115 -6.69 -2.55 -7.04
C ALA A 115 -7.96 -3.19 -7.62
N GLY A 116 -7.83 -4.00 -8.68
CA GLY A 116 -8.94 -4.78 -9.23
C GLY A 116 -9.52 -5.75 -8.21
N ALA A 117 -8.68 -6.47 -7.48
CA ALA A 117 -9.10 -7.41 -6.44
C ALA A 117 -9.91 -6.74 -5.33
N ILE A 118 -9.44 -5.58 -4.82
CA ILE A 118 -10.15 -4.79 -3.81
C ILE A 118 -11.51 -4.33 -4.34
N ASN A 119 -11.56 -3.79 -5.56
CA ASN A 119 -12.80 -3.30 -6.17
C ASN A 119 -13.81 -4.44 -6.40
N ILE A 120 -13.38 -5.62 -6.84
CA ILE A 120 -14.24 -6.82 -6.95
C ILE A 120 -14.86 -7.15 -5.60
N MET A 121 -14.05 -7.15 -4.53
CA MET A 121 -14.55 -7.46 -3.19
C MET A 121 -15.52 -6.39 -2.70
N LEU A 122 -15.16 -5.12 -2.77
CA LEU A 122 -16.03 -4.01 -2.34
C LEU A 122 -17.35 -4.02 -3.11
N ARG A 123 -17.34 -4.21 -4.44
CA ARG A 123 -18.56 -4.31 -5.26
C ARG A 123 -19.50 -5.43 -4.76
N SER A 124 -18.92 -6.51 -4.28
CA SER A 124 -19.68 -7.71 -3.88
C SER A 124 -20.27 -7.61 -2.48
N ILE A 125 -19.73 -6.75 -1.60
CA ILE A 125 -20.13 -6.70 -0.19
C ILE A 125 -20.75 -5.37 0.25
N ILE A 126 -20.47 -4.26 -0.44
CA ILE A 126 -20.91 -2.92 -0.02
C ILE A 126 -22.29 -2.62 -0.59
N SER A 127 -23.18 -2.18 0.27
CA SER A 127 -24.47 -1.53 -0.05
C SER A 127 -24.37 -0.03 0.21
N VAL A 128 -25.31 0.74 -0.35
CA VAL A 128 -25.37 2.19 -0.15
C VAL A 128 -25.39 2.56 1.34
N GLY A 129 -24.42 3.36 1.76
CA GLY A 129 -24.27 3.84 3.13
C GLY A 129 -23.59 2.87 4.10
N ASP A 130 -23.15 1.69 3.64
CA ASP A 130 -22.29 0.82 4.43
C ASP A 130 -20.95 1.50 4.73
N GLU A 131 -20.38 1.17 5.88
CA GLU A 131 -19.15 1.76 6.39
C GLU A 131 -17.99 0.80 6.26
N VAL A 132 -16.84 1.34 5.82
CA VAL A 132 -15.56 0.62 5.72
C VAL A 132 -14.54 1.32 6.60
N ILE A 133 -14.00 0.61 7.58
CA ILE A 133 -12.96 1.10 8.48
C ILE A 133 -11.60 0.94 7.81
N ILE A 134 -10.80 2.01 7.85
CA ILE A 134 -9.42 2.03 7.37
C ILE A 134 -8.53 2.62 8.46
N PRO A 135 -7.45 1.93 8.89
CA PRO A 135 -6.41 2.53 9.71
C PRO A 135 -5.75 3.71 9.00
N SER A 136 -5.54 4.83 9.68
CA SER A 136 -4.82 6.01 9.19
C SER A 136 -3.45 6.08 9.90
N PRO A 137 -2.35 6.34 9.16
CA PRO A 137 -2.28 6.65 7.73
C PRO A 137 -2.67 5.46 6.83
N TYR A 138 -3.03 5.71 5.55
CA TYR A 138 -3.56 4.69 4.64
C TYR A 138 -3.12 4.91 3.19
N PHE A 139 -3.27 3.87 2.35
CA PHE A 139 -3.09 4.03 0.91
C PHE A 139 -4.21 4.90 0.32
N LEU A 140 -3.82 6.02 -0.26
CA LEU A 140 -4.68 7.15 -0.65
C LEU A 140 -5.88 6.80 -1.56
N GLU A 141 -5.86 5.66 -2.26
CA GLU A 141 -6.93 5.29 -3.19
C GLU A 141 -8.10 4.54 -2.54
N TYR A 142 -7.95 4.01 -1.30
CA TYR A 142 -9.03 3.27 -0.64
C TYR A 142 -10.34 4.06 -0.49
N PRO A 143 -10.34 5.34 -0.06
CA PRO A 143 -11.58 6.12 0.03
C PRO A 143 -12.31 6.25 -1.31
N PHE A 144 -11.56 6.38 -2.42
CA PHE A 144 -12.16 6.45 -3.76
C PHE A 144 -12.80 5.13 -4.15
N TYR A 145 -12.13 3.99 -3.88
CA TYR A 145 -12.69 2.67 -4.16
C TYR A 145 -13.98 2.44 -3.38
N ILE A 146 -14.03 2.81 -2.09
CA ILE A 146 -15.22 2.68 -1.25
C ILE A 146 -16.36 3.57 -1.78
N ARG A 147 -16.05 4.82 -2.12
CA ARG A 147 -17.03 5.80 -2.61
C ARG A 147 -17.64 5.39 -3.96
N ASN A 148 -16.90 4.68 -4.82
CA ASN A 148 -17.41 4.14 -6.09
C ASN A 148 -18.64 3.22 -5.89
N TYR A 149 -18.79 2.63 -4.71
CA TYR A 149 -19.93 1.76 -4.37
C TYR A 149 -20.86 2.39 -3.34
N TYR A 150 -20.82 3.73 -3.19
CA TYR A 150 -21.61 4.48 -2.23
C TYR A 150 -21.37 4.11 -0.76
N GLY A 151 -20.24 3.49 -0.45
CA GLY A 151 -19.79 3.25 0.91
C GLY A 151 -19.21 4.51 1.54
N LYS A 152 -19.08 4.50 2.86
CA LYS A 152 -18.46 5.55 3.67
C LYS A 152 -17.17 5.07 4.27
N THR A 153 -16.13 5.87 4.15
CA THR A 153 -14.86 5.62 4.83
C THR A 153 -14.94 6.08 6.28
N ILE A 154 -14.55 5.21 7.21
CA ILE A 154 -14.36 5.52 8.64
C ILE A 154 -12.88 5.37 8.94
N LEU A 155 -12.23 6.45 9.33
CA LEU A 155 -10.81 6.43 9.67
C LEU A 155 -10.61 6.00 11.11
N CYS A 156 -9.70 5.05 11.33
CA CYS A 156 -9.19 4.68 12.64
C CYS A 156 -7.76 5.20 12.74
N HIS A 157 -7.58 6.33 13.44
CA HIS A 157 -6.26 6.95 13.57
C HIS A 157 -5.35 6.08 14.44
N THR A 158 -4.16 5.80 13.94
CA THR A 158 -3.04 5.23 14.67
C THR A 158 -2.09 6.34 15.11
N LYS A 159 -1.09 6.02 15.91
CA LYS A 159 -0.15 7.03 16.41
C LYS A 159 1.29 6.63 16.14
N PHE A 160 2.13 7.64 15.92
CA PHE A 160 3.56 7.47 15.76
C PHE A 160 4.18 6.82 17.00
N GLU A 161 3.78 7.26 18.20
CA GLU A 161 4.26 6.78 19.51
C GLU A 161 3.91 5.30 19.74
N ASP A 162 2.83 4.80 19.13
CA ASP A 162 2.42 3.38 19.19
C ASP A 162 3.05 2.56 18.04
N GLY A 163 4.08 3.07 17.35
CA GLY A 163 4.69 2.43 16.18
C GLY A 163 3.72 2.20 15.02
N TRP A 164 2.71 3.04 14.89
CA TRP A 164 1.61 2.92 13.91
C TRP A 164 0.77 1.64 14.05
N GLN A 165 0.88 0.92 15.18
CA GLN A 165 0.00 -0.22 15.47
C GLN A 165 -1.40 0.27 15.83
N LEU A 166 -2.41 -0.56 15.59
CA LEU A 166 -3.79 -0.22 15.94
C LEU A 166 -4.04 -0.32 17.44
N ASN A 167 -4.57 0.76 18.02
CA ASN A 167 -5.02 0.78 19.40
C ASN A 167 -6.43 0.21 19.51
N LYS A 168 -6.65 -0.69 20.49
CA LYS A 168 -7.92 -1.38 20.71
C LYS A 168 -9.09 -0.43 20.90
N GLU A 169 -8.94 0.56 21.77
CA GLU A 169 -10.02 1.48 22.13
C GLU A 169 -10.40 2.41 20.98
N ALA A 170 -9.39 2.89 20.24
CA ALA A 170 -9.60 3.70 19.04
C ALA A 170 -10.31 2.88 17.96
N PHE A 171 -9.90 1.63 17.76
CA PHE A 171 -10.50 0.76 16.76
C PHE A 171 -11.96 0.38 17.10
N GLU A 172 -12.26 0.06 18.37
CA GLU A 172 -13.64 -0.24 18.80
C GLU A 172 -14.61 0.93 18.55
N LYS A 173 -14.16 2.18 18.74
CA LYS A 173 -14.99 3.39 18.52
C LYS A 173 -15.42 3.56 17.05
N CYS A 174 -14.72 2.92 16.10
CA CYS A 174 -15.04 3.02 14.67
C CYS A 174 -16.26 2.18 14.26
N PHE A 175 -16.71 1.22 15.09
CA PHE A 175 -17.76 0.28 14.72
C PHE A 175 -19.16 0.82 14.96
N THR A 176 -20.00 0.72 13.93
CA THR A 176 -21.44 1.01 13.99
C THR A 176 -22.23 -0.16 13.37
N ALA A 177 -23.56 -0.11 13.47
CA ALA A 177 -24.43 -1.09 12.81
C ALA A 177 -24.31 -1.10 11.28
N LYS A 178 -23.67 -0.07 10.69
CA LYS A 178 -23.39 0.04 9.25
C LYS A 178 -22.02 -0.51 8.86
N THR A 179 -21.17 -0.85 9.81
CA THR A 179 -19.84 -1.40 9.53
C THR A 179 -19.96 -2.70 8.75
N ARG A 180 -19.33 -2.77 7.59
CA ARG A 180 -19.36 -3.89 6.67
C ARG A 180 -18.00 -4.51 6.42
N CYS A 181 -16.95 -3.68 6.47
CA CYS A 181 -15.61 -4.11 6.09
C CYS A 181 -14.54 -3.33 6.87
N VAL A 182 -13.40 -3.97 7.08
CA VAL A 182 -12.14 -3.35 7.50
C VAL A 182 -11.12 -3.62 6.39
N ILE A 183 -10.38 -2.62 5.95
CA ILE A 183 -9.25 -2.79 5.02
C ILE A 183 -7.97 -2.57 5.83
N ILE A 184 -7.11 -3.58 5.86
CA ILE A 184 -5.77 -3.49 6.43
C ILE A 184 -4.73 -3.71 5.34
N ASN A 185 -3.61 -3.00 5.42
CA ASN A 185 -2.49 -3.15 4.49
C ASN A 185 -1.22 -3.44 5.29
N SER A 186 -0.57 -4.56 5.02
CA SER A 186 0.68 -4.92 5.70
C SER A 186 1.49 -5.94 4.87
N PRO A 187 2.78 -5.68 4.66
CA PRO A 187 3.55 -4.48 5.08
C PRO A 187 2.91 -3.19 4.59
N HIS A 188 2.99 -2.14 5.41
CA HIS A 188 2.10 -0.99 5.32
C HIS A 188 2.65 0.14 4.42
N ASN A 189 1.81 0.69 3.54
CA ASN A 189 2.07 1.93 2.82
C ASN A 189 1.21 3.05 3.44
N PRO A 190 1.79 4.13 4.03
CA PRO A 190 3.14 4.67 3.78
C PRO A 190 4.22 4.29 4.80
N THR A 191 3.89 3.69 5.95
CA THR A 191 4.77 3.66 7.13
C THR A 191 5.88 2.60 7.09
N GLY A 192 5.71 1.55 6.28
CA GLY A 192 6.67 0.44 6.18
C GLY A 192 6.56 -0.60 7.30
N ILE A 193 5.69 -0.42 8.29
CA ILE A 193 5.52 -1.36 9.40
C ILE A 193 4.85 -2.67 8.97
N VAL A 194 4.98 -3.69 9.79
CA VAL A 194 4.18 -4.92 9.74
C VAL A 194 3.28 -4.96 10.98
N TYR A 195 1.98 -5.23 10.81
CA TYR A 195 1.12 -5.45 11.96
C TYR A 195 1.52 -6.73 12.68
N SER A 196 1.60 -6.67 14.01
CA SER A 196 1.91 -7.81 14.85
C SER A 196 0.77 -8.83 14.88
N ASP A 197 1.07 -10.08 15.23
CA ASP A 197 0.04 -11.11 15.42
C ASP A 197 -0.98 -10.71 16.50
N GLU A 198 -0.53 -10.00 17.57
CA GLU A 198 -1.38 -9.45 18.62
C GLU A 198 -2.35 -8.41 18.05
N THR A 199 -1.87 -7.50 17.21
CA THR A 199 -2.72 -6.50 16.52
C THR A 199 -3.76 -7.20 15.66
N ILE A 200 -3.38 -8.19 14.87
CA ILE A 200 -4.31 -8.93 14.00
C ILE A 200 -5.32 -9.74 14.80
N LYS A 201 -4.89 -10.36 15.90
CA LYS A 201 -5.79 -11.06 16.82
C LYS A 201 -6.82 -10.12 17.42
N MET A 202 -6.37 -8.96 17.92
CA MET A 202 -7.24 -7.91 18.45
C MET A 202 -8.27 -7.43 17.43
N ILE A 203 -7.85 -7.13 16.18
CA ILE A 203 -8.74 -6.75 15.09
C ILE A 203 -9.79 -7.82 14.85
N SER A 204 -9.37 -9.10 14.81
CA SER A 204 -10.23 -10.24 14.54
C SER A 204 -11.28 -10.43 15.63
N GLU A 205 -10.88 -10.37 16.90
CA GLU A 205 -11.77 -10.50 18.07
C GLU A 205 -12.82 -9.36 18.09
N ILE A 206 -12.42 -8.13 17.78
CA ILE A 206 -13.33 -6.99 17.71
C ILE A 206 -14.30 -7.15 16.54
N CYS A 207 -13.85 -7.53 15.36
CA CYS A 207 -14.72 -7.82 14.22
C CYS A 207 -15.74 -8.90 14.56
N GLU A 208 -15.36 -10.00 15.21
CA GLU A 208 -16.28 -11.04 15.66
C GLU A 208 -17.29 -10.54 16.68
N LYS A 209 -16.85 -9.75 17.68
CA LYS A 209 -17.71 -9.13 18.69
C LYS A 209 -18.83 -8.32 18.01
N TYR A 210 -18.45 -7.44 17.09
CA TYR A 210 -19.41 -6.55 16.43
C TYR A 210 -20.24 -7.26 15.36
N MET A 211 -19.71 -8.27 14.67
CA MET A 211 -20.47 -9.13 13.79
C MET A 211 -21.62 -9.81 14.55
N LYS A 212 -21.36 -10.39 15.74
CA LYS A 212 -22.36 -10.98 16.61
C LYS A 212 -23.37 -9.93 17.12
N LYS A 213 -22.88 -8.74 17.53
CA LYS A 213 -23.73 -7.66 18.04
C LYS A 213 -24.71 -7.12 17.00
N PHE A 214 -24.27 -6.98 15.74
CA PHE A 214 -25.08 -6.36 14.68
C PHE A 214 -25.79 -7.39 13.79
N GLY A 215 -25.54 -8.69 13.95
CA GLY A 215 -26.15 -9.76 13.16
C GLY A 215 -25.79 -9.72 11.67
N ARG A 216 -24.64 -9.15 11.32
CA ARG A 216 -24.18 -9.05 9.93
C ARG A 216 -22.69 -9.36 9.80
N THR A 217 -22.30 -9.96 8.67
CA THR A 217 -20.89 -10.25 8.42
C THR A 217 -20.08 -8.96 8.25
N ILE A 218 -18.98 -8.87 8.98
CA ILE A 218 -17.95 -7.85 8.81
C ILE A 218 -16.77 -8.53 8.14
N TRP A 219 -16.32 -8.02 7.00
CA TRP A 219 -15.21 -8.60 6.25
C TRP A 219 -13.89 -7.92 6.62
N ILE A 220 -12.78 -8.67 6.54
CA ILE A 220 -11.44 -8.09 6.52
C ILE A 220 -10.85 -8.29 5.13
N ILE A 221 -10.49 -7.19 4.46
CA ILE A 221 -9.66 -7.19 3.26
C ILE A 221 -8.23 -6.94 3.71
N SER A 222 -7.38 -7.96 3.58
CA SER A 222 -5.95 -7.89 3.85
C SER A 222 -5.23 -7.59 2.54
N ASP A 223 -4.80 -6.34 2.36
CA ASP A 223 -4.01 -5.93 1.20
C ASP A 223 -2.54 -6.30 1.44
N GLU A 224 -2.12 -7.42 0.86
CA GLU A 224 -0.81 -8.03 1.08
C GLU A 224 0.11 -7.89 -0.15
N VAL A 225 -0.01 -6.80 -0.89
CA VAL A 225 0.79 -6.55 -2.09
C VAL A 225 2.31 -6.49 -1.81
N TYR A 226 2.70 -6.25 -0.57
CA TYR A 226 4.10 -6.21 -0.11
C TYR A 226 4.52 -7.45 0.69
N CYS A 227 3.71 -8.51 0.76
CA CYS A 227 3.96 -9.66 1.66
C CYS A 227 5.32 -10.36 1.48
N ARG A 228 5.98 -10.17 0.34
CA ARG A 228 7.33 -10.70 0.07
C ARG A 228 8.41 -9.61 0.10
N VAL A 229 8.02 -8.33 0.25
CA VAL A 229 8.95 -7.19 0.33
C VAL A 229 9.16 -6.86 1.81
N LEU A 230 9.97 -7.67 2.47
CA LEU A 230 10.23 -7.63 3.91
C LEU A 230 11.74 -7.56 4.17
N ARG A 231 12.11 -7.04 5.34
CA ARG A 231 13.47 -7.27 5.87
C ARG A 231 13.66 -8.77 6.15
N PRO A 232 14.88 -9.30 6.05
CA PRO A 232 15.14 -10.74 6.15
C PRO A 232 14.60 -11.40 7.43
N GLU A 233 14.62 -10.69 8.56
CA GLU A 233 14.17 -11.18 9.88
C GLU A 233 12.67 -11.08 10.11
N LYS A 234 11.95 -10.35 9.25
CA LYS A 234 10.52 -10.07 9.41
C LYS A 234 9.63 -11.05 8.65
N LYS A 235 8.45 -11.26 9.19
CA LYS A 235 7.41 -12.11 8.59
C LYS A 235 6.08 -11.38 8.63
N THR A 236 5.23 -11.64 7.65
CA THR A 236 3.83 -11.19 7.68
C THR A 236 3.00 -12.07 8.60
N TYR A 237 1.92 -11.50 9.15
CA TYR A 237 0.89 -12.27 9.84
C TYR A 237 0.14 -13.22 8.89
N LYS A 238 -0.62 -14.14 9.46
CA LYS A 238 -1.40 -15.14 8.72
C LYS A 238 -2.89 -14.91 8.96
N ILE A 239 -3.50 -13.91 8.30
CA ILE A 239 -4.88 -13.47 8.55
C ILE A 239 -5.90 -14.61 8.54
N PHE A 240 -5.70 -15.63 7.71
CA PHE A 240 -6.63 -16.76 7.61
C PHE A 240 -6.70 -17.62 8.87
N ASN A 241 -5.66 -17.58 9.72
CA ASN A 241 -5.63 -18.27 11.01
C ASN A 241 -6.38 -17.51 12.11
N PHE A 242 -6.57 -16.20 11.92
CA PHE A 242 -7.19 -15.33 12.93
C PHE A 242 -8.66 -15.04 12.65
N TYR A 243 -9.03 -14.87 11.38
CA TYR A 243 -10.37 -14.42 11.05
C TYR A 243 -10.96 -15.12 9.83
N LYS A 244 -12.09 -15.80 10.03
CA LYS A 244 -12.76 -16.59 8.99
C LYS A 244 -13.23 -15.75 7.81
N TYR A 245 -13.87 -14.60 8.05
CA TYR A 245 -14.43 -13.76 6.99
C TYR A 245 -13.39 -12.76 6.47
N SER A 246 -12.29 -13.30 5.97
CA SER A 246 -11.17 -12.55 5.41
C SER A 246 -10.88 -12.94 3.97
N VAL A 247 -10.34 -11.97 3.24
CA VAL A 247 -9.77 -12.14 1.91
C VAL A 247 -8.41 -11.47 1.85
N ILE A 248 -7.51 -12.04 1.06
CA ILE A 248 -6.21 -11.44 0.74
C ILE A 248 -6.28 -10.88 -0.66
N THR A 249 -5.72 -9.69 -0.87
CA THR A 249 -5.49 -9.12 -2.19
C THR A 249 -3.98 -8.99 -2.44
N TYR A 250 -3.55 -9.39 -3.63
CA TYR A 250 -2.15 -9.51 -4.01
C TYR A 250 -1.91 -9.09 -5.45
N SER A 251 -0.69 -8.70 -5.79
CA SER A 251 -0.27 -8.52 -7.17
C SER A 251 1.24 -8.67 -7.35
N LEU A 252 1.68 -8.94 -8.59
CA LEU A 252 3.09 -9.01 -8.98
C LEU A 252 3.77 -7.64 -9.08
N SER A 253 3.03 -6.58 -8.76
CA SER A 253 3.50 -5.20 -8.98
C SER A 253 4.72 -4.84 -8.16
N LYS A 254 4.92 -5.47 -7.00
CA LYS A 254 5.92 -5.03 -6.03
C LYS A 254 7.05 -6.03 -5.87
N ASP A 255 6.77 -7.27 -5.59
CA ASP A 255 7.75 -8.33 -5.35
C ASP A 255 8.43 -8.86 -6.63
N LEU A 256 7.76 -8.73 -7.79
CA LEU A 256 8.35 -9.04 -9.09
C LEU A 256 8.66 -7.80 -9.94
N SER A 257 8.42 -6.59 -9.43
CA SER A 257 8.63 -5.34 -10.19
C SER A 257 7.88 -5.30 -11.53
N LEU A 258 6.64 -5.83 -11.57
CA LEU A 258 5.81 -5.92 -12.78
C LEU A 258 4.49 -5.11 -12.66
N PRO A 259 4.52 -3.82 -12.27
CA PRO A 259 3.29 -3.05 -12.09
C PRO A 259 2.55 -2.79 -13.41
N GLY A 260 3.25 -2.74 -14.53
CA GLY A 260 2.69 -2.51 -15.87
C GLY A 260 1.86 -3.69 -16.38
N GLU A 261 2.14 -4.90 -15.91
CA GLU A 261 1.47 -6.12 -16.40
C GLU A 261 0.07 -6.33 -15.81
N ARG A 262 -0.29 -5.58 -14.79
CA ARG A 262 -1.61 -5.58 -14.18
C ARG A 262 -2.09 -6.96 -13.72
N ILE A 263 -1.21 -7.78 -13.13
CA ILE A 263 -1.56 -9.10 -12.63
C ILE A 263 -1.76 -9.06 -11.12
N GLY A 264 -2.94 -9.47 -10.68
CA GLY A 264 -3.29 -9.59 -9.28
C GLY A 264 -4.23 -10.75 -9.02
N ALA A 265 -4.52 -10.94 -7.75
CA ALA A 265 -5.41 -11.99 -7.28
C ALA A 265 -6.16 -11.57 -6.02
N LEU A 266 -7.37 -12.11 -5.86
CA LEU A 266 -8.11 -12.16 -4.63
C LEU A 266 -8.14 -13.61 -4.15
N ILE A 267 -7.75 -13.83 -2.91
CA ILE A 267 -7.72 -15.14 -2.28
C ILE A 267 -8.72 -15.13 -1.11
N MET A 268 -9.71 -16.00 -1.15
CA MET A 268 -10.72 -16.12 -0.10
C MET A 268 -10.29 -17.16 0.94
N ASN A 269 -10.54 -16.87 2.21
CA ASN A 269 -10.25 -17.79 3.30
C ASN A 269 -10.92 -19.16 3.05
N PRO A 270 -10.15 -20.27 3.01
CA PRO A 270 -10.70 -21.61 2.73
C PRO A 270 -11.65 -22.13 3.81
N MET A 271 -11.68 -21.54 5.00
CA MET A 271 -12.58 -21.92 6.10
C MET A 271 -14.03 -21.45 5.90
N ILE A 272 -14.32 -20.65 4.87
CA ILE A 272 -15.67 -20.19 4.55
C ILE A 272 -16.47 -21.34 3.93
N GLN A 273 -17.57 -21.76 4.60
CA GLN A 273 -18.40 -22.90 4.15
C GLN A 273 -19.03 -22.68 2.76
N LEU A 274 -19.44 -21.45 2.44
CA LEU A 274 -20.04 -21.09 1.15
C LEU A 274 -19.00 -20.49 0.19
N CYS A 275 -17.76 -20.96 0.24
CA CYS A 275 -16.66 -20.40 -0.55
C CYS A 275 -16.96 -20.42 -2.06
N GLU A 276 -17.48 -21.51 -2.61
CA GLU A 276 -17.77 -21.63 -4.05
C GLU A 276 -18.84 -20.63 -4.52
N ARG A 277 -19.91 -20.43 -3.71
CA ARG A 277 -20.93 -19.41 -3.99
C ARG A 277 -20.36 -18.00 -3.97
N ASN A 278 -19.55 -17.70 -2.96
CA ASN A 278 -18.96 -16.37 -2.81
C ASN A 278 -17.98 -16.09 -3.95
N ILE A 279 -17.12 -17.04 -4.28
CA ILE A 279 -16.20 -16.94 -5.41
C ILE A 279 -16.96 -16.75 -6.73
N HIS A 280 -18.10 -17.42 -6.92
CA HIS A 280 -18.95 -17.19 -8.09
C HIS A 280 -19.48 -15.75 -8.15
N ALA A 281 -19.98 -15.23 -7.03
CA ALA A 281 -20.42 -13.84 -6.95
C ALA A 281 -19.30 -12.85 -7.27
N LEU A 282 -18.07 -13.10 -6.78
CA LEU A 282 -16.90 -12.29 -7.11
C LEU A 282 -16.53 -12.38 -8.59
N SER A 283 -16.69 -13.55 -9.24
CA SER A 283 -16.44 -13.69 -10.68
C SER A 283 -17.43 -12.89 -11.54
N ILE A 284 -18.69 -12.83 -11.11
CA ILE A 284 -19.72 -11.97 -11.72
C ILE A 284 -19.36 -10.49 -11.54
N ALA A 285 -18.90 -10.09 -10.35
CA ALA A 285 -18.44 -8.73 -10.11
C ALA A 285 -17.23 -8.36 -10.99
N ASN A 286 -16.28 -9.29 -11.16
CA ASN A 286 -15.13 -9.14 -12.05
C ASN A 286 -15.56 -8.84 -13.50
N GLU A 287 -16.54 -9.57 -14.01
CA GLU A 287 -17.12 -9.37 -15.33
C GLU A 287 -17.83 -8.02 -15.46
N PHE A 288 -18.74 -7.71 -14.53
CA PHE A 288 -19.58 -6.49 -14.61
C PHE A 288 -18.79 -5.20 -14.38
N LEU A 289 -17.69 -5.25 -13.65
CA LEU A 289 -16.78 -4.13 -13.51
C LEU A 289 -15.86 -3.97 -14.73
N ALA A 290 -15.94 -4.87 -15.71
CA ALA A 290 -15.03 -4.95 -16.85
C ALA A 290 -13.54 -4.97 -16.45
N ILE A 291 -13.25 -5.46 -15.23
CA ILE A 291 -11.88 -5.61 -14.74
C ILE A 291 -11.23 -6.80 -15.42
N TYR A 292 -11.99 -7.87 -15.66
CA TYR A 292 -11.59 -9.13 -16.27
C TYR A 292 -10.32 -9.76 -15.64
N PRO A 293 -10.05 -11.03 -15.82
CA PRO A 293 -8.75 -11.61 -15.50
C PRO A 293 -7.64 -10.89 -16.28
N PRO A 294 -6.42 -10.85 -15.73
CA PRO A 294 -5.30 -10.20 -16.38
C PRO A 294 -4.97 -10.83 -17.74
N ASN A 295 -4.06 -10.20 -18.46
CA ASN A 295 -3.56 -10.68 -19.75
C ASN A 295 -3.23 -12.18 -19.70
N ARG A 296 -3.83 -12.97 -20.61
CA ARG A 296 -3.75 -14.42 -20.59
C ARG A 296 -2.34 -14.95 -20.82
N LEU A 297 -1.51 -14.25 -21.59
CA LEU A 297 -0.12 -14.60 -21.78
C LEU A 297 0.63 -14.63 -20.44
N HIS A 298 0.46 -13.57 -19.63
CA HIS A 298 1.06 -13.49 -18.31
C HIS A 298 0.44 -14.51 -17.33
N MET A 299 -0.87 -14.78 -17.41
CA MET A 299 -1.46 -15.85 -16.59
C MET A 299 -0.79 -17.19 -16.88
N ARG A 300 -0.47 -17.50 -18.14
CA ARG A 300 0.24 -18.73 -18.51
C ARG A 300 1.66 -18.79 -17.94
N ALA A 301 2.30 -17.65 -17.78
CA ALA A 301 3.63 -17.54 -17.20
C ALA A 301 3.63 -17.67 -15.67
N LEU A 302 2.50 -17.42 -14.98
CA LEU A 302 2.41 -17.39 -13.50
C LEU A 302 3.03 -18.60 -12.79
N PRO A 303 2.79 -19.88 -13.21
CA PRO A 303 3.37 -21.03 -12.53
C PRO A 303 4.90 -21.04 -12.51
N LYS A 304 5.53 -20.37 -13.47
CA LYS A 304 6.99 -20.20 -13.52
C LYS A 304 7.40 -18.92 -12.77
N LEU A 305 6.72 -17.80 -13.01
CA LEU A 305 7.06 -16.48 -12.45
C LEU A 305 6.99 -16.43 -10.92
N LEU A 306 5.97 -17.05 -10.30
CA LEU A 306 5.76 -17.00 -8.85
C LEU A 306 6.85 -17.75 -8.04
N LYS A 307 7.73 -18.49 -8.70
CA LYS A 307 8.91 -19.12 -8.09
C LYS A 307 10.03 -18.12 -7.79
N TYR A 308 9.97 -16.94 -8.38
CA TYR A 308 11.00 -15.90 -8.31
C TYR A 308 10.49 -14.65 -7.60
N THR A 309 11.41 -13.76 -7.28
CA THR A 309 11.18 -12.36 -6.91
C THR A 309 12.18 -11.49 -7.64
N SER A 310 11.95 -10.18 -7.73
CA SER A 310 13.02 -9.23 -8.03
C SER A 310 14.10 -9.29 -6.94
N LYS A 311 15.21 -8.56 -7.11
CA LYS A 311 16.31 -8.48 -6.12
C LYS A 311 15.85 -7.67 -4.89
N LEU A 312 15.01 -8.27 -4.04
CA LEU A 312 14.36 -7.60 -2.91
C LEU A 312 15.35 -7.13 -1.84
N GLU A 313 16.51 -7.75 -1.74
CA GLU A 313 17.62 -7.33 -0.87
C GLU A 313 18.10 -5.91 -1.14
N LEU A 314 17.93 -5.41 -2.36
CA LEU A 314 18.24 -4.02 -2.70
C LEU A 314 17.34 -3.02 -1.99
N TYR A 315 16.10 -3.40 -1.64
CA TYR A 315 15.23 -2.54 -0.84
C TYR A 315 15.71 -2.43 0.61
N THR A 316 16.21 -3.51 1.20
CA THR A 316 16.83 -3.47 2.53
C THR A 316 18.08 -2.56 2.53
N GLN A 317 18.96 -2.68 1.53
CA GLN A 317 20.09 -1.78 1.37
C GLN A 317 19.67 -0.32 1.21
N ASN A 318 18.60 -0.07 0.46
CA ASN A 318 18.05 1.27 0.29
C ASN A 318 17.51 1.84 1.61
N GLN A 319 16.83 1.02 2.42
CA GLN A 319 16.37 1.42 3.75
C GLN A 319 17.56 1.83 4.63
N GLU A 320 18.63 1.03 4.67
CA GLU A 320 19.85 1.32 5.46
C GLU A 320 20.52 2.63 5.03
N ILE A 321 20.61 2.90 3.72
CA ILE A 321 21.17 4.16 3.19
C ILE A 321 20.36 5.36 3.70
N VAL A 322 19.04 5.28 3.61
CA VAL A 322 18.15 6.39 4.04
C VAL A 322 18.19 6.57 5.54
N GLU A 323 18.07 5.49 6.32
CA GLU A 323 18.10 5.52 7.78
C GLU A 323 19.39 6.17 8.31
N LYS A 324 20.53 5.87 7.69
CA LYS A 324 21.81 6.51 8.04
C LYS A 324 21.75 8.05 7.92
N THR A 325 21.13 8.54 6.85
CA THR A 325 21.01 10.00 6.64
C THR A 325 19.97 10.61 7.60
N LEU A 326 18.82 9.95 7.81
CA LEU A 326 17.80 10.45 8.74
C LEU A 326 18.34 10.51 10.18
N LYS A 327 19.09 9.49 10.64
CA LYS A 327 19.76 9.47 11.95
C LYS A 327 20.78 10.63 12.06
N LYS A 328 21.59 10.84 11.03
CA LYS A 328 22.57 11.96 10.99
C LYS A 328 21.89 13.34 11.14
N LEU A 329 20.69 13.49 10.57
CA LEU A 329 19.93 14.72 10.59
C LEU A 329 19.02 14.87 11.81
N ASN A 330 18.97 13.88 12.71
CA ASN A 330 18.06 13.80 13.85
C ASN A 330 16.57 13.86 13.43
N ILE A 331 16.21 13.22 12.32
CA ILE A 331 14.84 13.13 11.85
C ILE A 331 14.19 11.90 12.46
N GLN A 332 13.05 12.08 13.12
CA GLN A 332 12.30 10.97 13.73
C GLN A 332 11.56 10.13 12.66
N TYR A 333 11.58 8.83 12.80
CA TYR A 333 10.87 7.89 11.95
C TYR A 333 10.70 6.55 12.67
N ILE A 334 9.68 5.78 12.28
CA ILE A 334 9.57 4.37 12.66
C ILE A 334 10.34 3.54 11.64
N GLN A 335 11.16 2.62 12.12
CA GLN A 335 11.95 1.75 11.25
C GLN A 335 11.03 0.88 10.38
N PRO A 336 11.14 0.95 9.05
CA PRO A 336 10.32 0.11 8.18
C PRO A 336 10.75 -1.36 8.29
N GLU A 337 9.79 -2.23 8.42
CA GLU A 337 9.96 -3.68 8.50
C GLU A 337 9.77 -4.36 7.15
N GLY A 338 9.13 -3.65 6.22
CA GLY A 338 8.88 -4.07 4.85
C GLY A 338 8.60 -2.90 3.94
N THR A 339 8.12 -3.17 2.73
CA THR A 339 7.90 -2.23 1.65
C THR A 339 9.20 -1.56 1.17
N PHE A 340 9.06 -0.57 0.34
CA PHE A 340 10.11 0.36 -0.06
C PHE A 340 9.70 1.81 0.26
N TYR A 341 9.02 2.00 1.40
CA TYR A 341 8.64 3.32 1.92
C TYR A 341 9.21 3.56 3.28
N ILE A 342 9.41 4.83 3.58
CA ILE A 342 9.67 5.34 4.92
C ILE A 342 8.85 6.61 5.13
N PHE A 343 8.41 6.85 6.38
CA PHE A 343 7.46 7.89 6.72
C PHE A 343 7.98 8.75 7.88
N PRO A 344 8.97 9.62 7.62
CA PRO A 344 9.60 10.44 8.64
C PRO A 344 8.70 11.61 9.07
N LYS A 345 8.91 12.08 10.30
CA LYS A 345 8.26 13.24 10.88
C LYS A 345 8.86 14.54 10.36
N ILE A 346 8.04 15.52 10.06
CA ILE A 346 8.46 16.90 9.80
C ILE A 346 8.75 17.57 11.15
N PRO A 347 9.74 18.47 11.25
CA PRO A 347 9.94 19.23 12.48
C PRO A 347 8.67 19.93 12.94
N GLU A 348 8.38 19.87 14.25
CA GLU A 348 7.21 20.51 14.83
C GLU A 348 7.18 22.01 14.51
N ASP A 349 5.99 22.56 14.35
CA ASP A 349 5.71 23.96 13.96
C ASP A 349 6.01 24.32 12.50
N LEU A 350 6.43 23.38 11.64
CA LEU A 350 6.52 23.64 10.22
C LEU A 350 5.25 23.18 9.49
N ASP A 351 4.77 24.06 8.58
CA ASP A 351 3.68 23.71 7.68
C ASP A 351 4.13 22.62 6.68
N GLU A 352 3.42 21.53 6.66
CA GLU A 352 3.73 20.33 5.87
C GLU A 352 3.85 20.61 4.37
N MET A 353 2.88 21.34 3.82
CA MET A 353 2.86 21.63 2.38
C MET A 353 4.00 22.57 2.00
N THR A 354 4.23 23.62 2.79
CA THR A 354 5.35 24.56 2.60
C THR A 354 6.68 23.83 2.70
N PHE A 355 6.83 22.89 3.65
CA PHE A 355 8.01 22.06 3.77
C PHE A 355 8.26 21.23 2.51
N CYS A 356 7.26 20.47 2.03
CA CYS A 356 7.39 19.63 0.84
C CYS A 356 7.66 20.46 -0.44
N GLU A 357 7.03 21.63 -0.57
CA GLU A 357 7.25 22.55 -1.70
C GLU A 357 8.67 23.16 -1.68
N THR A 358 9.18 23.47 -0.48
CA THR A 358 10.53 24.02 -0.32
C THR A 358 11.57 22.93 -0.58
N MET A 359 11.36 21.70 -0.11
CA MET A 359 12.18 20.54 -0.48
C MET A 359 12.22 20.36 -2.01
N ALA A 360 11.07 20.48 -2.68
CA ALA A 360 10.96 20.38 -4.14
C ALA A 360 11.78 21.46 -4.85
N LYS A 361 11.73 22.73 -4.38
CA LYS A 361 12.56 23.82 -4.90
C LYS A 361 14.07 23.54 -4.74
N ASN A 362 14.42 22.73 -3.76
CA ASN A 362 15.79 22.26 -3.51
C ASN A 362 16.05 20.87 -4.14
N ASN A 363 15.29 20.49 -5.19
CA ASN A 363 15.46 19.30 -6.03
C ASN A 363 15.14 17.94 -5.36
N ILE A 364 14.46 17.95 -4.23
CA ILE A 364 14.01 16.74 -3.52
C ILE A 364 12.49 16.70 -3.49
N ILE A 365 11.91 15.69 -4.12
CA ILE A 365 10.45 15.52 -4.17
C ILE A 365 10.03 14.44 -3.19
N VAL A 366 9.22 14.81 -2.21
CA VAL A 366 8.58 13.90 -1.23
C VAL A 366 7.08 14.09 -1.26
N VAL A 367 6.31 13.22 -0.61
CA VAL A 367 4.84 13.32 -0.55
C VAL A 367 4.41 13.68 0.86
N PRO A 368 3.63 14.76 1.06
CA PRO A 368 3.14 15.14 2.38
C PRO A 368 2.25 14.05 2.99
N GLY A 369 2.29 13.90 4.30
CA GLY A 369 1.58 12.88 5.06
C GLY A 369 0.06 13.04 5.01
N SER A 370 -0.45 14.28 4.88
CA SER A 370 -1.87 14.57 4.68
C SER A 370 -2.47 13.83 3.47
N ALA A 371 -1.67 13.53 2.44
CA ALA A 371 -2.10 12.69 1.31
C ALA A 371 -2.47 11.27 1.74
N PHE A 372 -1.99 10.83 2.89
CA PHE A 372 -2.24 9.50 3.49
C PHE A 372 -3.12 9.59 4.74
N GLY A 373 -3.69 10.78 5.02
CA GLY A 373 -4.58 11.03 6.16
C GLY A 373 -3.86 11.28 7.49
N GLU A 374 -2.56 11.66 7.46
CA GLU A 374 -1.78 11.94 8.67
C GLU A 374 -0.84 13.11 8.43
N GLU A 375 -1.14 14.27 9.04
CA GLU A 375 -0.34 15.50 8.90
C GLU A 375 0.94 15.45 9.76
N GLY A 376 1.93 16.27 9.41
CA GLY A 376 3.20 16.38 10.15
C GLY A 376 4.25 15.35 9.75
N PHE A 377 4.01 14.61 8.67
CA PHE A 377 4.90 13.60 8.13
C PHE A 377 5.13 13.78 6.64
N TYR A 378 6.08 13.05 6.09
CA TYR A 378 6.23 12.93 4.63
C TYR A 378 6.65 11.51 4.25
N ARG A 379 6.17 11.03 3.10
CA ARG A 379 6.57 9.73 2.58
C ARG A 379 7.71 9.86 1.59
N MET A 380 8.72 9.02 1.73
CA MET A 380 9.73 8.76 0.73
C MET A 380 9.57 7.36 0.15
N SER A 381 9.65 7.25 -1.17
CA SER A 381 9.74 5.98 -1.89
C SER A 381 11.20 5.65 -2.18
N LEU A 382 11.64 4.49 -1.76
CA LEU A 382 13.02 4.00 -1.84
C LEU A 382 13.22 3.04 -3.02
N CYS A 383 12.33 3.04 -4.00
CA CYS A 383 12.35 2.12 -5.14
C CYS A 383 13.31 2.56 -6.27
N LEU A 384 14.43 3.17 -5.90
CA LEU A 384 15.53 3.54 -6.80
C LEU A 384 16.64 2.49 -6.78
N LEU A 385 17.53 2.51 -7.77
CA LEU A 385 18.77 1.75 -7.68
C LEU A 385 19.65 2.33 -6.56
N PRO A 386 20.38 1.49 -5.77
CA PRO A 386 21.16 1.95 -4.62
C PRO A 386 22.12 3.10 -4.91
N GLU A 387 22.81 3.07 -6.07
CA GLU A 387 23.75 4.13 -6.49
C GLU A 387 23.03 5.47 -6.71
N THR A 388 21.85 5.46 -7.31
CA THR A 388 21.04 6.67 -7.51
C THR A 388 20.50 7.18 -6.18
N LEU A 389 20.05 6.24 -5.31
CA LEU A 389 19.55 6.58 -3.98
C LEU A 389 20.64 7.24 -3.12
N LYS A 390 21.84 6.70 -3.12
CA LYS A 390 22.97 7.26 -2.36
C LYS A 390 23.23 8.71 -2.73
N LYS A 391 23.33 9.03 -4.03
CA LYS A 391 23.46 10.42 -4.53
C LYS A 391 22.24 11.27 -4.12
N GLY A 392 21.04 10.70 -4.21
CA GLY A 392 19.81 11.37 -3.79
C GLY A 392 19.81 11.71 -2.31
N MET A 393 20.38 10.87 -1.44
CA MET A 393 20.47 11.14 -0.01
C MET A 393 21.55 12.14 0.35
N GLU A 394 22.63 12.24 -0.41
CA GLU A 394 23.61 13.33 -0.30
C GLU A 394 22.95 14.69 -0.63
N GLN A 395 22.16 14.74 -1.71
CA GLN A 395 21.37 15.93 -2.06
C GLN A 395 20.25 16.22 -1.05
N PHE A 396 19.61 15.17 -0.51
CA PHE A 396 18.58 15.31 0.53
C PHE A 396 19.10 16.01 1.77
N GLU A 397 20.30 15.68 2.23
CA GLU A 397 20.94 16.33 3.38
C GLU A 397 21.08 17.83 3.17
N ILE A 398 21.59 18.24 2.00
CA ILE A 398 21.77 19.65 1.64
C ILE A 398 20.40 20.35 1.55
N ALA A 399 19.45 19.73 0.85
CA ALA A 399 18.12 20.28 0.64
C ALA A 399 17.35 20.44 1.96
N TYR A 400 17.45 19.46 2.86
CA TYR A 400 16.78 19.48 4.15
C TYR A 400 17.29 20.64 5.02
N GLN A 401 18.62 20.81 5.15
CA GLN A 401 19.21 21.90 5.91
C GLN A 401 18.80 23.26 5.35
N LYS A 402 18.90 23.42 4.03
CA LYS A 402 18.50 24.64 3.34
C LYS A 402 16.99 24.94 3.50
N THR A 403 16.16 23.91 3.46
CA THR A 403 14.71 24.04 3.68
C THR A 403 14.42 24.55 5.10
N LEU A 404 15.10 24.03 6.11
CA LEU A 404 14.94 24.51 7.49
C LEU A 404 15.37 25.98 7.64
N GLU A 405 16.48 26.38 7.01
CA GLU A 405 16.95 27.78 6.98
C GLU A 405 15.93 28.69 6.29
N GLU A 406 15.45 28.33 5.09
CA GLU A 406 14.46 29.10 4.33
C GLU A 406 13.11 29.24 5.08
N MET A 407 12.74 28.24 5.88
CA MET A 407 11.54 28.26 6.73
C MET A 407 11.78 28.91 8.11
N GLY A 408 12.99 29.42 8.38
CA GLY A 408 13.32 30.08 9.64
C GLY A 408 13.33 29.17 10.86
N TYR A 409 13.48 27.84 10.67
CA TYR A 409 13.53 26.87 11.75
C TYR A 409 14.87 26.94 12.48
N ASN A 410 14.85 27.33 13.75
CA ASN A 410 16.04 27.45 14.57
C ASN A 410 16.12 26.28 15.57
N LYS A 411 17.06 25.34 15.32
CA LYS A 411 17.33 24.18 16.18
C LYS A 411 17.74 24.59 17.60
N ASP A 412 18.53 25.65 17.74
CA ASP A 412 19.14 26.06 19.02
C ASP A 412 18.13 26.53 20.08
N LYS A 413 16.89 26.86 19.69
CA LYS A 413 15.84 27.29 20.62
C LYS A 413 15.10 26.14 21.31
N LYS A 414 15.33 24.86 20.91
CA LYS A 414 14.55 23.71 21.41
C LYS A 414 15.37 22.60 22.07
N GLU A 415 16.71 22.68 22.10
CA GLU A 415 17.54 21.69 22.82
C GLU A 415 17.31 21.67 24.33
N ASP A 416 16.63 22.67 24.92
CA ASP A 416 16.26 22.73 26.34
C ASP A 416 15.05 21.82 26.73
N LYS A 417 14.35 21.22 25.75
CA LYS A 417 13.37 20.16 26.03
C LYS A 417 13.91 18.85 25.49
N LYS A 418 14.48 18.03 26.39
CA LYS A 418 14.96 16.65 26.21
C LYS A 418 14.41 16.00 24.93
N SER A 419 15.10 16.15 23.80
CA SER A 419 14.91 15.34 22.62
C SER A 419 15.67 14.03 22.80
N GLN A 420 15.03 13.06 23.43
CA GLN A 420 15.48 11.69 23.35
C GLN A 420 15.34 11.24 21.89
N HIS A 421 16.41 10.68 21.35
CA HIS A 421 16.42 10.06 20.03
C HIS A 421 15.46 8.86 20.07
N ILE A 422 14.25 9.03 19.56
CA ILE A 422 13.31 7.92 19.44
C ILE A 422 13.44 7.35 18.03
N VAL A 423 14.43 6.47 17.85
CA VAL A 423 14.27 5.36 16.91
C VAL A 423 13.46 4.35 17.72
N VAL A 424 12.15 4.35 17.55
CA VAL A 424 11.33 3.32 18.21
C VAL A 424 11.56 2.02 17.46
N ASP A 425 12.44 1.18 17.97
CA ASP A 425 12.45 -0.24 17.62
C ASP A 425 11.27 -0.88 18.38
N VAL A 426 10.17 -1.07 17.69
CA VAL A 426 8.93 -1.67 18.24
C VAL A 426 9.14 -3.07 18.83
N ASN A 427 10.32 -3.66 18.65
CA ASN A 427 10.68 -4.98 19.15
C ASN A 427 11.63 -4.93 20.36
N ASP A 428 12.00 -3.76 20.83
CA ASP A 428 12.76 -3.59 22.06
C ASP A 428 11.80 -3.40 23.26
N PRO A 429 11.59 -4.43 24.10
CA PRO A 429 10.65 -4.36 25.22
C PRO A 429 11.06 -3.33 26.30
N GLU A 430 12.31 -2.86 26.32
CA GLU A 430 12.76 -1.83 27.27
C GLU A 430 12.34 -0.43 26.82
N GLN A 431 12.13 -0.20 25.51
CA GLN A 431 11.69 1.11 25.00
C GLN A 431 10.17 1.33 25.10
N LEU A 432 9.38 0.27 25.23
CA LEU A 432 7.92 0.36 25.36
C LEU A 432 7.43 0.59 26.80
N ASN A 433 8.30 0.45 27.80
CA ASN A 433 7.96 0.52 29.24
C ASN A 433 8.66 1.64 30.00
N ASP A 434 9.23 2.61 29.35
CA ASP A 434 9.80 3.78 30.02
C ASP A 434 8.66 4.76 30.38
N PRO A 435 8.35 4.94 31.68
CA PRO A 435 7.27 5.82 32.13
C PRO A 435 7.56 7.32 31.94
N ASP A 436 8.77 7.68 31.45
CA ASP A 436 9.20 9.06 31.19
C ASP A 436 9.25 9.38 29.67
N ASN A 437 8.73 8.50 28.83
CA ASN A 437 8.58 8.73 27.37
C ASN A 437 7.15 9.14 27.02
#